data_46060eb4230ccc26e0fe0cff18834ec2
#
_entry.id   46060eb4230ccc26e0fe0cff18834ec2
#
_cell.length_a   1.000
_cell.length_b   1.000
_cell.length_c   1.000
_cell.angle_alpha   90.00
_cell.angle_beta   90.00
_cell.angle_gamma   90.00
#
_symmetry.space_group_name_H-M   'P 1'
#
loop_
_entity.id
_entity.type
_entity.pdbx_description
1 polymer ?
#
loop_
_entity_poly.entity_id
_entity_poly.type
_entity_poly.pdbx_seq_one_letter_code
_entity_poly.pdbx_strand_id
1 'polypeptide(L)'
;KRHGLLDRARGTLLRRATDPWESHQGGIMNTVVPEPEIPGDQGPDAQSVDPDLDVVTMAVKVPETLAHLHYWSVQLTREASRDEVLDAFRTSSRIALIRISDGLSAINSVKELMADLGRPHDSLYEVALWEDMLKVQGNELFYAYMVDNQAIVVPETIDAIRALTGAEPDAETSIRDTNDSLGIGSLGL
;
A
#
# COMPACT_ATOMS: atom_id res chain seq x y z
N LYS A 1 4.57 -9.59 -10.13
CA LYS A 1 4.74 -11.02 -10.43
C LYS A 1 3.53 -11.65 -11.14
N ARG A 2 2.30 -11.51 -10.60
CA ARG A 2 1.07 -12.13 -11.16
C ARG A 2 0.91 -11.90 -12.68
N HIS A 3 1.31 -10.75 -13.20
CA HIS A 3 1.25 -10.38 -14.62
C HIS A 3 2.58 -10.61 -15.37
N GLY A 4 3.58 -11.24 -14.75
CA GLY A 4 4.89 -11.49 -15.36
C GLY A 4 5.75 -10.26 -15.63
N LEU A 5 5.37 -9.10 -15.09
CA LEU A 5 6.04 -7.81 -15.36
C LEU A 5 7.14 -7.47 -14.34
N LEU A 6 7.08 -7.97 -13.12
CA LEU A 6 8.01 -7.61 -12.06
C LEU A 6 9.33 -8.36 -12.20
N ASP A 7 10.43 -7.63 -12.32
CA ASP A 7 11.80 -8.12 -12.17
C ASP A 7 12.30 -7.80 -10.75
N ARG A 8 12.47 -6.53 -10.41
CA ARG A 8 12.91 -6.10 -9.08
C ARG A 8 12.24 -4.81 -8.65
N ALA A 9 12.15 -4.58 -7.33
CA ALA A 9 11.55 -3.38 -6.76
C ALA A 9 12.45 -2.74 -5.71
N ARG A 10 12.50 -1.41 -5.70
CA ARG A 10 13.22 -0.58 -4.72
C ARG A 10 12.25 0.45 -4.17
N GLY A 11 12.04 0.42 -2.87
CA GLY A 11 11.07 1.26 -2.19
C GLY A 11 11.71 2.22 -1.20
N THR A 12 11.18 3.44 -1.14
CA THR A 12 11.45 4.40 -0.08
C THR A 12 10.16 4.67 0.68
N LEU A 13 10.16 4.37 1.97
CA LEU A 13 9.00 4.43 2.84
C LEU A 13 9.13 5.63 3.78
N LEU A 14 8.20 6.57 3.67
CA LEU A 14 8.01 7.63 4.66
C LEU A 14 6.99 7.09 5.68
N ARG A 15 7.53 6.63 6.82
CA ARG A 15 6.73 6.00 7.87
C ARG A 15 6.22 7.04 8.84
N ARG A 16 4.96 6.94 9.21
CA ARG A 16 4.44 7.77 10.29
C ARG A 16 5.21 7.50 11.59
N ALA A 17 5.37 8.55 12.40
CA ALA A 17 6.23 8.53 13.58
C ALA A 17 5.51 8.16 14.89
N THR A 18 4.20 7.97 14.87
CA THR A 18 3.38 7.91 16.08
C THR A 18 2.59 6.62 16.25
N ASP A 19 3.26 5.49 16.27
CA ASP A 19 2.66 4.35 16.97
C ASP A 19 2.75 4.58 18.48
N PRO A 20 1.78 4.12 19.28
CA PRO A 20 1.73 4.43 20.72
C PRO A 20 3.01 4.09 21.50
N TRP A 21 3.74 3.08 21.11
CA TRP A 21 5.02 2.70 21.73
C TRP A 21 6.24 3.44 21.15
N GLU A 22 6.08 4.11 20.01
CA GLU A 22 7.14 4.85 19.33
C GLU A 22 7.02 6.37 19.53
N SER A 23 6.05 6.85 20.29
CA SER A 23 5.75 8.28 20.46
C SER A 23 6.94 9.11 20.99
N HIS A 24 7.91 8.47 21.61
CA HIS A 24 9.14 9.11 22.09
C HIS A 24 10.21 9.31 21.01
N GLN A 25 10.06 8.68 19.83
CA GLN A 25 11.12 8.65 18.82
C GLN A 25 10.92 9.64 17.66
N GLY A 26 9.81 10.35 17.56
CA GLY A 26 9.69 11.17 16.38
C GLY A 26 8.36 11.89 16.15
N GLY A 27 7.63 12.25 17.15
CA GLY A 27 6.36 12.97 16.99
C GLY A 27 6.48 14.51 16.94
N ILE A 28 7.69 15.06 17.01
CA ILE A 28 7.90 16.50 17.04
C ILE A 28 8.01 17.04 15.62
N MET A 29 7.29 18.12 15.32
CA MET A 29 7.40 18.84 14.05
C MET A 29 8.88 19.13 13.72
N ASN A 30 9.26 18.93 12.48
CA ASN A 30 10.64 19.03 11.97
C ASN A 30 11.61 17.91 12.40
N THR A 31 11.14 16.87 13.08
CA THR A 31 11.95 15.69 13.37
C THR A 31 11.79 14.68 12.24
N VAL A 32 12.89 14.37 11.55
CA VAL A 32 12.96 13.32 10.53
C VAL A 32 14.02 12.33 10.96
N VAL A 33 13.65 11.07 11.16
CA VAL A 33 14.54 10.03 11.68
C VAL A 33 14.82 9.00 10.60
N PRO A 34 16.04 8.96 10.02
CA PRO A 34 16.40 7.91 9.06
C PRO A 34 16.50 6.55 9.76
N GLU A 35 16.03 5.52 9.09
CA GLU A 35 16.23 4.13 9.51
C GLU A 35 17.60 3.65 9.02
N PRO A 36 18.48 3.18 9.90
CA PRO A 36 19.86 2.84 9.52
C PRO A 36 19.97 1.50 8.78
N GLU A 37 18.96 0.63 8.89
CA GLU A 37 18.99 -0.71 8.31
C GLU A 37 18.55 -0.67 6.85
N ILE A 38 19.40 -1.21 5.96
CA ILE A 38 19.14 -1.42 4.54
C ILE A 38 19.61 -2.85 4.19
N PRO A 39 18.71 -3.71 3.67
CA PRO A 39 17.27 -3.50 3.46
C PRO A 39 16.50 -3.32 4.77
N GLY A 40 15.44 -2.52 4.72
CA GLY A 40 14.47 -2.47 5.83
C GLY A 40 13.64 -3.74 5.91
N ASP A 41 12.92 -3.91 7.02
CA ASP A 41 12.16 -5.13 7.38
C ASP A 41 11.17 -5.59 6.30
N GLN A 42 10.56 -4.65 5.56
CA GLN A 42 9.48 -4.94 4.61
C GLN A 42 9.94 -5.81 3.43
N GLY A 43 11.21 -5.71 3.03
CA GLY A 43 11.78 -6.58 2.00
C GLY A 43 11.83 -8.04 2.45
N PRO A 44 12.55 -8.36 3.54
CA PRO A 44 12.57 -9.70 4.14
C PRO A 44 11.18 -10.25 4.48
N ASP A 45 10.27 -9.42 4.99
CA ASP A 45 8.88 -9.83 5.28
C ASP A 45 8.16 -10.29 4.01
N ALA A 46 8.24 -9.52 2.93
CA ALA A 46 7.68 -9.91 1.65
C ALA A 46 8.31 -11.20 1.09
N GLN A 47 9.62 -11.37 1.26
CA GLN A 47 10.34 -12.57 0.83
C GLN A 47 9.98 -13.81 1.67
N SER A 48 9.48 -13.65 2.89
CA SER A 48 8.98 -14.78 3.68
C SER A 48 7.77 -15.46 3.05
N VAL A 49 6.99 -14.72 2.26
CA VAL A 49 5.82 -15.21 1.51
C VAL A 49 6.18 -15.61 0.09
N ASP A 50 7.04 -14.84 -0.57
CA ASP A 50 7.52 -15.11 -1.92
C ASP A 50 9.05 -14.92 -1.98
N PRO A 51 9.84 -16.00 -1.76
CA PRO A 51 11.30 -15.94 -1.70
C PRO A 51 11.99 -15.43 -2.98
N ASP A 52 11.30 -15.47 -4.12
CA ASP A 52 11.83 -15.01 -5.40
C ASP A 52 11.62 -13.50 -5.63
N LEU A 53 11.12 -12.76 -4.67
CA LEU A 53 11.00 -11.31 -4.78
C LEU A 53 12.36 -10.63 -4.59
N ASP A 54 12.83 -9.89 -5.60
CA ASP A 54 13.96 -8.96 -5.45
C ASP A 54 13.42 -7.59 -5.00
N VAL A 55 13.24 -7.45 -3.70
CA VAL A 55 12.72 -6.24 -3.06
C VAL A 55 13.71 -5.71 -2.03
N VAL A 56 14.05 -4.45 -2.15
CA VAL A 56 14.84 -3.71 -1.15
C VAL A 56 14.09 -2.45 -0.76
N THR A 57 13.97 -2.21 0.53
CA THR A 57 13.35 -1.01 1.08
C THR A 57 14.34 -0.21 1.91
N MET A 58 14.14 1.09 1.88
CA MET A 58 14.74 2.07 2.79
C MET A 58 13.60 2.83 3.46
N ALA A 59 13.77 3.28 4.68
CA ALA A 59 12.72 3.97 5.39
C ALA A 59 13.22 5.20 6.15
N VAL A 60 12.29 6.11 6.39
CA VAL A 60 12.47 7.30 7.22
C VAL A 60 11.18 7.53 8.02
N LYS A 61 11.29 7.81 9.32
CA LYS A 61 10.16 8.25 10.13
C LYS A 61 10.00 9.75 9.99
N VAL A 62 8.78 10.19 9.70
CA VAL A 62 8.41 11.59 9.53
C VAL A 62 7.33 11.98 10.53
N PRO A 63 7.21 13.27 10.93
CA PRO A 63 6.20 13.73 11.87
C PRO A 63 4.80 13.78 11.25
N GLU A 64 4.28 12.62 10.95
CA GLU A 64 3.00 12.33 10.33
C GLU A 64 2.30 11.24 11.16
N THR A 65 0.98 11.23 11.25
CA THR A 65 0.23 10.37 12.17
C THR A 65 -0.86 9.54 11.51
N LEU A 66 -1.15 9.78 10.24
CA LEU A 66 -2.32 9.20 9.56
C LEU A 66 -2.00 7.91 8.81
N ALA A 67 -0.90 7.92 8.04
CA ALA A 67 -0.60 6.83 7.13
C ALA A 67 0.89 6.79 6.75
N HIS A 68 1.30 5.77 6.03
CA HIS A 68 2.61 5.73 5.39
C HIS A 68 2.50 6.14 3.93
N LEU A 69 3.51 6.86 3.43
CA LEU A 69 3.67 7.18 2.02
C LEU A 69 4.87 6.42 1.46
N HIS A 70 4.64 5.68 0.39
CA HIS A 70 5.67 4.86 -0.23
C HIS A 70 5.94 5.31 -1.66
N TYR A 71 7.22 5.44 -2.00
CA TYR A 71 7.70 5.65 -3.37
C TYR A 71 8.42 4.41 -3.85
N TRP A 72 8.14 4.00 -5.07
CA TRP A 72 8.71 2.81 -5.68
C TRP A 72 9.35 3.10 -7.03
N SER A 73 10.51 2.51 -7.24
CA SER A 73 11.15 2.30 -8.53
C SER A 73 11.17 0.79 -8.79
N VAL A 74 10.55 0.37 -9.88
CA VAL A 74 10.38 -1.03 -10.23
C VAL A 74 10.97 -1.27 -11.60
N GLN A 75 11.90 -2.23 -11.69
CA GLN A 75 12.39 -2.76 -12.94
C GLN A 75 11.38 -3.78 -13.45
N LEU A 76 10.91 -3.58 -14.66
CA LEU A 76 10.04 -4.53 -15.36
C LEU A 76 10.87 -5.53 -16.16
N THR A 77 10.35 -6.72 -16.35
CA THR A 77 10.97 -7.78 -17.18
C THR A 77 11.03 -7.42 -18.66
N ARG A 78 10.22 -6.46 -19.10
CA ARG A 78 10.16 -5.91 -20.46
C ARG A 78 9.55 -4.52 -20.44
N GLU A 79 9.63 -3.83 -21.54
CA GLU A 79 8.88 -2.58 -21.72
C GLU A 79 7.36 -2.83 -21.60
N ALA A 80 6.66 -1.90 -20.98
CA ALA A 80 5.22 -1.91 -20.83
C ALA A 80 4.67 -0.49 -21.02
N SER A 81 3.42 -0.40 -21.49
CA SER A 81 2.73 0.89 -21.50
C SER A 81 2.20 1.27 -20.10
N ARG A 82 1.96 2.57 -19.91
CA ARG A 82 1.30 3.06 -18.69
C ARG A 82 -0.06 2.38 -18.48
N ASP A 83 -0.83 2.23 -19.53
CA ASP A 83 -2.17 1.65 -19.45
C ASP A 83 -2.10 0.17 -19.08
N GLU A 84 -1.16 -0.59 -19.65
CA GLU A 84 -0.93 -1.98 -19.25
C GLU A 84 -0.62 -2.13 -17.77
N VAL A 85 0.19 -1.23 -17.22
CA VAL A 85 0.51 -1.24 -15.78
C VAL A 85 -0.71 -0.85 -14.94
N LEU A 86 -1.46 0.15 -15.34
CA LEU A 86 -2.70 0.53 -14.65
C LEU A 86 -3.72 -0.60 -14.67
N ASP A 87 -3.89 -1.28 -15.80
CA ASP A 87 -4.79 -2.42 -15.90
C ASP A 87 -4.36 -3.55 -14.99
N ALA A 88 -3.05 -3.79 -14.85
CA ALA A 88 -2.53 -4.76 -13.89
C ALA A 88 -2.89 -4.39 -12.43
N PHE A 89 -2.83 -3.12 -12.05
CA PHE A 89 -3.27 -2.67 -10.72
C PHE A 89 -4.79 -2.80 -10.54
N ARG A 90 -5.59 -2.49 -11.55
CA ARG A 90 -7.06 -2.61 -11.53
C ARG A 90 -7.56 -4.04 -11.30
N THR A 91 -6.73 -5.05 -11.55
CA THR A 91 -7.12 -6.45 -11.25
C THR A 91 -7.18 -6.77 -9.77
N SER A 92 -6.65 -5.91 -8.91
CA SER A 92 -6.70 -6.09 -7.45
C SER A 92 -7.81 -5.24 -6.86
N SER A 93 -8.79 -5.86 -6.22
CA SER A 93 -9.87 -5.17 -5.51
C SER A 93 -9.40 -4.38 -4.29
N ARG A 94 -8.17 -4.62 -3.82
CA ARG A 94 -7.56 -3.95 -2.67
C ARG A 94 -6.54 -2.87 -3.05
N ILE A 95 -6.55 -2.44 -4.32
CA ILE A 95 -5.83 -1.27 -4.79
C ILE A 95 -6.87 -0.26 -5.29
N ALA A 96 -6.91 0.89 -4.63
CA ALA A 96 -7.72 2.03 -5.06
C ALA A 96 -6.85 2.97 -5.89
N LEU A 97 -7.21 3.18 -7.15
CA LEU A 97 -6.59 4.21 -7.99
C LEU A 97 -7.24 5.55 -7.66
N ILE A 98 -6.46 6.52 -7.22
CA ILE A 98 -6.90 7.86 -6.83
C ILE A 98 -6.21 8.91 -7.67
N ARG A 99 -6.81 10.11 -7.79
CA ARG A 99 -6.29 11.20 -8.61
C ARG A 99 -6.24 12.52 -7.84
N ILE A 100 -5.23 13.30 -8.14
CA ILE A 100 -5.09 14.67 -7.61
C ILE A 100 -6.26 15.54 -8.05
N SER A 101 -6.76 15.33 -9.28
CA SER A 101 -7.92 16.05 -9.82
C SER A 101 -9.22 15.84 -9.06
N ASP A 102 -9.32 14.73 -8.30
CA ASP A 102 -10.48 14.41 -7.47
C ASP A 102 -10.38 15.04 -6.06
N GLY A 103 -9.42 15.95 -5.85
CA GLY A 103 -9.15 16.58 -4.57
C GLY A 103 -8.26 15.77 -3.62
N LEU A 104 -7.78 14.60 -4.07
CA LEU A 104 -7.02 13.65 -3.25
C LEU A 104 -5.50 13.87 -3.42
N SER A 105 -5.04 15.08 -3.15
CA SER A 105 -3.63 15.47 -3.37
C SER A 105 -2.70 15.17 -2.19
N ALA A 106 -3.24 14.73 -1.05
CA ALA A 106 -2.50 14.52 0.18
C ALA A 106 -3.08 13.37 1.01
N ILE A 107 -2.28 12.84 1.94
CA ILE A 107 -2.69 11.75 2.85
C ILE A 107 -3.96 12.11 3.62
N ASN A 108 -4.05 13.33 4.16
CA ASN A 108 -5.21 13.77 4.93
C ASN A 108 -6.49 13.84 4.07
N SER A 109 -6.41 14.30 2.82
CA SER A 109 -7.59 14.33 1.95
C SER A 109 -8.15 12.94 1.64
N VAL A 110 -7.28 11.93 1.53
CA VAL A 110 -7.72 10.53 1.39
C VAL A 110 -8.37 10.04 2.69
N LYS A 111 -7.83 10.39 3.85
CA LYS A 111 -8.44 10.04 5.15
C LYS A 111 -9.79 10.75 5.36
N GLU A 112 -9.92 12.01 4.96
CA GLU A 112 -11.18 12.74 4.97
C GLU A 112 -12.22 12.06 4.08
N LEU A 113 -11.86 11.60 2.89
CA LEU A 113 -12.75 10.81 2.04
C LEU A 113 -13.23 9.54 2.75
N MET A 114 -12.38 8.84 3.49
CA MET A 114 -12.79 7.66 4.25
C MET A 114 -13.81 8.00 5.33
N ALA A 115 -13.66 9.16 6.01
CA ALA A 115 -14.62 9.66 6.96
C ALA A 115 -15.97 9.98 6.28
N ASP A 116 -15.95 10.66 5.14
CA ASP A 116 -17.15 11.01 4.36
C ASP A 116 -17.90 9.76 3.86
N LEU A 117 -17.17 8.69 3.54
CA LEU A 117 -17.75 7.38 3.20
C LEU A 117 -18.31 6.63 4.43
N GLY A 118 -18.15 7.18 5.64
CA GLY A 118 -18.64 6.59 6.89
C GLY A 118 -17.86 5.36 7.33
N ARG A 119 -16.64 5.19 6.88
CA ARG A 119 -15.81 4.06 7.31
C ARG A 119 -15.40 4.19 8.79
N PRO A 120 -15.45 3.11 9.57
CA PRO A 120 -15.06 3.15 10.98
C PRO A 120 -13.62 3.67 11.14
N HIS A 121 -13.43 4.66 12.01
CA HIS A 121 -12.11 5.27 12.30
C HIS A 121 -11.38 5.81 11.05
N ASP A 122 -12.13 6.23 10.03
CA ASP A 122 -11.60 6.72 8.76
C ASP A 122 -10.65 5.71 8.10
N SER A 123 -10.94 4.42 8.27
CA SER A 123 -10.07 3.32 7.87
C SER A 123 -9.95 3.20 6.35
N LEU A 124 -8.74 3.25 5.85
CA LEU A 124 -8.42 2.91 4.47
C LEU A 124 -7.89 1.48 4.42
N TYR A 125 -8.73 0.56 3.96
CA TYR A 125 -8.40 -0.86 3.86
C TYR A 125 -7.65 -1.22 2.58
N GLU A 126 -7.63 -0.32 1.61
CA GLU A 126 -6.96 -0.44 0.32
C GLU A 126 -5.60 0.25 0.32
N VAL A 127 -4.74 -0.16 -0.59
CA VAL A 127 -3.60 0.64 -1.03
C VAL A 127 -4.13 1.76 -1.92
N ALA A 128 -4.01 3.02 -1.51
CA ALA A 128 -4.40 4.15 -2.35
C ALA A 128 -3.20 4.60 -3.22
N LEU A 129 -3.28 4.29 -4.51
CA LEU A 129 -2.24 4.57 -5.49
C LEU A 129 -2.62 5.78 -6.33
N TRP A 130 -1.76 6.81 -6.35
CA TRP A 130 -1.96 7.98 -7.19
C TRP A 130 -1.68 7.67 -8.66
N GLU A 131 -2.75 7.69 -9.46
CA GLU A 131 -2.66 7.49 -10.92
C GLU A 131 -1.77 8.53 -11.59
N ASP A 132 -1.86 9.79 -11.11
CA ASP A 132 -1.07 10.92 -11.63
C ASP A 132 0.44 10.76 -11.38
N MET A 133 0.81 10.00 -10.35
CA MET A 133 2.21 9.78 -9.97
C MET A 133 2.80 8.51 -10.60
N LEU A 134 1.99 7.76 -11.37
CA LEU A 134 2.48 6.57 -12.07
C LEU A 134 3.10 6.96 -13.41
N LYS A 135 4.37 6.61 -13.59
CA LYS A 135 5.13 6.84 -14.81
C LYS A 135 5.88 5.59 -15.23
N VAL A 136 5.79 5.27 -16.50
CA VAL A 136 6.61 4.23 -17.14
C VAL A 136 7.61 4.89 -18.09
N GLN A 137 8.85 4.46 -18.03
CA GLN A 137 9.94 4.92 -18.89
C GLN A 137 10.76 3.71 -19.36
N GLY A 138 10.50 3.25 -20.58
CA GLY A 138 11.06 1.98 -21.07
C GLY A 138 10.56 0.80 -20.21
N ASN A 139 11.47 0.13 -19.54
CA ASN A 139 11.17 -0.95 -18.61
C ASN A 139 11.30 -0.54 -17.14
N GLU A 140 11.27 0.75 -16.84
CA GLU A 140 11.24 1.29 -15.47
C GLU A 140 9.86 1.87 -15.15
N LEU A 141 9.31 1.48 -14.02
CA LEU A 141 8.04 1.95 -13.48
C LEU A 141 8.30 2.73 -12.18
N PHE A 142 7.75 3.93 -12.10
CA PHE A 142 7.76 4.77 -10.91
C PHE A 142 6.33 5.04 -10.46
N TYR A 143 6.05 4.90 -9.17
CA TYR A 143 4.75 5.23 -8.60
C TYR A 143 4.83 5.50 -7.11
N ALA A 144 3.79 6.13 -6.59
CA ALA A 144 3.62 6.34 -5.16
C ALA A 144 2.23 5.89 -4.71
N TYR A 145 2.16 5.42 -3.48
CA TYR A 145 0.90 5.08 -2.82
C TYR A 145 0.97 5.35 -1.33
N MET A 146 -0.18 5.45 -0.71
CA MET A 146 -0.29 5.48 0.74
C MET A 146 -0.97 4.22 1.27
N VAL A 147 -0.67 3.88 2.52
CA VAL A 147 -1.33 2.83 3.28
C VAL A 147 -1.62 3.30 4.69
N ASP A 148 -2.83 3.05 5.15
CA ASP A 148 -3.18 3.17 6.57
C ASP A 148 -2.67 1.91 7.28
N ASN A 149 -1.54 2.03 7.97
CA ASN A 149 -0.86 0.86 8.55
C ASN A 149 -1.66 0.14 9.65
N GLN A 150 -2.70 0.76 10.21
CA GLN A 150 -3.59 0.10 11.16
C GLN A 150 -4.75 -0.61 10.47
N ALA A 151 -5.25 -0.04 9.38
CA ALA A 151 -6.41 -0.58 8.67
C ALA A 151 -6.04 -1.60 7.59
N ILE A 152 -4.93 -1.39 6.87
CA ILE A 152 -4.54 -2.22 5.73
C ILE A 152 -4.35 -3.71 6.08
N VAL A 153 -4.00 -4.02 7.31
CA VAL A 153 -3.79 -5.41 7.78
C VAL A 153 -5.08 -6.13 8.14
N VAL A 154 -6.19 -5.41 8.31
CA VAL A 154 -7.46 -5.99 8.78
C VAL A 154 -8.03 -7.01 7.78
N PRO A 155 -8.21 -6.68 6.49
CA PRO A 155 -8.76 -7.64 5.55
C PRO A 155 -7.86 -8.87 5.38
N GLU A 156 -6.55 -8.70 5.34
CA GLU A 156 -5.59 -9.81 5.23
C GLU A 156 -5.61 -10.71 6.47
N THR A 157 -5.77 -10.13 7.65
CA THR A 157 -5.89 -10.90 8.90
C THR A 157 -7.16 -11.73 8.93
N ILE A 158 -8.28 -11.17 8.47
CA ILE A 158 -9.55 -11.91 8.38
C ILE A 158 -9.40 -13.11 7.44
N ASP A 159 -8.84 -12.90 6.25
CA ASP A 159 -8.65 -13.97 5.27
C ASP A 159 -7.68 -15.04 5.77
N ALA A 160 -6.60 -14.63 6.45
CA ALA A 160 -5.66 -15.55 7.06
C ALA A 160 -6.32 -16.42 8.15
N ILE A 161 -7.18 -15.85 9.00
CA ILE A 161 -7.92 -16.59 10.03
C ILE A 161 -8.87 -17.60 9.37
N ARG A 162 -9.60 -17.20 8.33
CA ARG A 162 -10.50 -18.12 7.60
C ARG A 162 -9.73 -19.30 7.01
N ALA A 163 -8.60 -19.02 6.36
CA ALA A 163 -7.74 -20.06 5.78
C ALA A 163 -7.18 -21.00 6.86
N LEU A 164 -6.65 -20.46 7.96
CA LEU A 164 -6.05 -21.24 9.04
C LEU A 164 -7.07 -22.12 9.80
N THR A 165 -8.29 -21.65 9.93
CA THR A 165 -9.37 -22.39 10.64
C THR A 165 -10.14 -23.31 9.72
N GLY A 166 -9.97 -23.22 8.40
CA GLY A 166 -10.76 -23.93 7.41
C GLY A 166 -12.20 -23.41 7.28
N ALA A 167 -12.50 -22.23 7.83
CA ALA A 167 -13.82 -21.60 7.73
C ALA A 167 -14.16 -21.21 6.28
N GLU A 168 -13.17 -20.78 5.52
CA GLU A 168 -13.24 -20.58 4.07
C GLU A 168 -11.85 -20.88 3.47
N PRO A 169 -11.70 -22.04 2.82
CA PRO A 169 -10.43 -22.43 2.21
C PRO A 169 -10.20 -21.85 0.82
N ASP A 170 -11.26 -21.37 0.14
CA ASP A 170 -11.14 -20.74 -1.17
C ASP A 170 -10.77 -19.26 -1.01
N ALA A 171 -9.59 -18.90 -1.51
CA ALA A 171 -9.05 -17.56 -1.35
C ALA A 171 -9.89 -16.48 -2.05
N GLU A 172 -10.44 -16.75 -3.22
CA GLU A 172 -11.23 -15.76 -3.98
C GLU A 172 -12.57 -15.50 -3.27
N THR A 173 -13.19 -16.53 -2.74
CA THR A 173 -14.41 -16.41 -1.93
C THR A 173 -14.15 -15.65 -0.65
N SER A 174 -13.06 -15.97 0.08
CA SER A 174 -12.70 -15.25 1.30
C SER A 174 -12.46 -13.77 1.05
N ILE A 175 -11.67 -13.44 0.03
CA ILE A 175 -11.38 -12.04 -0.34
C ILE A 175 -12.65 -11.28 -0.69
N ARG A 176 -13.53 -11.85 -1.50
CA ARG A 176 -14.81 -11.24 -1.86
C ARG A 176 -15.66 -10.96 -0.62
N ASP A 177 -15.87 -11.98 0.22
CA ASP A 177 -16.73 -11.87 1.41
C ASP A 177 -16.17 -10.85 2.43
N THR A 178 -14.84 -10.77 2.56
CA THR A 178 -14.16 -9.77 3.38
C THR A 178 -14.35 -8.38 2.80
N ASN A 179 -14.15 -8.22 1.48
CA ASN A 179 -14.32 -6.94 0.81
C ASN A 179 -15.75 -6.42 0.94
N ASP A 180 -16.74 -7.28 0.71
CA ASP A 180 -18.17 -6.93 0.86
C ASP A 180 -18.49 -6.49 2.29
N SER A 181 -17.95 -7.21 3.29
CA SER A 181 -18.18 -6.90 4.71
C SER A 181 -17.56 -5.58 5.16
N LEU A 182 -16.44 -5.18 4.56
CA LEU A 182 -15.68 -3.97 4.91
C LEU A 182 -15.94 -2.78 3.96
N GLY A 183 -16.74 -2.97 2.91
CA GLY A 183 -16.99 -1.95 1.90
C GLY A 183 -15.75 -1.62 1.07
N ILE A 184 -14.88 -2.62 0.83
CA ILE A 184 -13.68 -2.48 0.00
C ILE A 184 -14.06 -2.51 -1.48
N GLY A 185 -13.43 -1.65 -2.29
CA GLY A 185 -13.58 -1.64 -3.74
C GLY A 185 -14.56 -0.60 -4.29
N SER A 186 -15.27 0.13 -3.46
CA SER A 186 -16.16 1.21 -3.88
C SER A 186 -15.81 2.53 -3.20
N LEU A 187 -14.78 3.23 -3.71
CA LEU A 187 -14.49 4.59 -3.23
C LEU A 187 -15.40 5.65 -3.87
N GLY A 188 -16.24 5.27 -4.84
CA GLY A 188 -17.15 6.20 -5.51
C GLY A 188 -16.44 7.23 -6.40
N LEU A 189 -15.21 6.95 -6.86
CA LEU A 189 -14.33 7.82 -7.65
C LEU A 189 -14.46 7.56 -9.15
#